data_42e2b46a3f443dbb15386bc7bab74c5e
#
_entry.id   42e2b46a3f443dbb15386bc7bab74c5e
#
_cell.length_a   1.000
_cell.length_b   1.000
_cell.length_c   1.000
_cell.angle_alpha   90.00
_cell.angle_beta   90.00
_cell.angle_gamma   90.00
#
_symmetry.space_group_name_H-M   'P 1'
#
loop_
_entity.id
_entity.type
_entity.pdbx_description
1 polymer ?
#
loop_
_entity_poly.entity_id
_entity_poly.type
_entity_poly.pdbx_seq_one_letter_code
_entity_poly.pdbx_strand_id
1 'polypeptide(L)'
;VTESTTIVVSHELSYLKYFPITKNSDKKNNAINMSSKIIKDISNLCLKKNIFFLFSFFEKSKDKFYNSSVLISPNGAILGKYRKRNIPNEICYEEKYYFNKSKNRHPVINIGECKIGLMTCWDQWHSESYQQMNKLGADIILCPTSIGSAYQKGKSISLSKEKEKWVNVITANSLMINTPIVIANRSGNEQDKDSMINFWGSSFVTNADGDIIF
;
A
#
# COMPACT_ATOMS: atom_id res chain seq x y z
N VAL A 1 -31.99 -5.61 -4.34
CA VAL A 1 -30.98 -5.86 -3.31
C VAL A 1 -29.65 -5.82 -4.03
N THR A 2 -28.94 -4.70 -3.90
CA THR A 2 -27.56 -4.62 -4.33
C THR A 2 -26.74 -5.54 -3.43
N GLU A 3 -26.19 -6.61 -3.99
CA GLU A 3 -25.22 -7.44 -3.27
C GLU A 3 -24.05 -6.55 -2.84
N SER A 4 -23.76 -6.54 -1.55
CA SER A 4 -22.66 -5.74 -1.01
C SER A 4 -21.33 -6.29 -1.52
N THR A 5 -20.59 -5.51 -2.30
CA THR A 5 -19.24 -5.86 -2.73
C THR A 5 -18.27 -5.70 -1.57
N THR A 6 -17.58 -6.77 -1.18
CA THR A 6 -16.54 -6.73 -0.16
C THR A 6 -15.16 -6.63 -0.79
N ILE A 7 -14.42 -5.57 -0.40
CA ILE A 7 -13.02 -5.39 -0.80
C ILE A 7 -12.14 -5.45 0.45
N VAL A 8 -11.21 -6.39 0.47
CA VAL A 8 -10.18 -6.49 1.51
C VAL A 8 -8.90 -5.81 1.02
N VAL A 9 -8.34 -4.95 1.86
CA VAL A 9 -7.08 -4.25 1.56
C VAL A 9 -6.04 -4.69 2.58
N SER A 10 -4.95 -5.31 2.14
CA SER A 10 -3.82 -5.63 3.01
C SER A 10 -2.96 -4.39 3.27
N HIS A 11 -2.22 -4.37 4.38
CA HIS A 11 -1.15 -3.40 4.53
C HIS A 11 0.00 -3.66 3.54
N GLU A 12 0.90 -2.72 3.37
CA GLU A 12 2.06 -2.81 2.48
C GLU A 12 2.98 -3.98 2.87
N LEU A 13 3.49 -4.74 1.86
CA LEU A 13 4.38 -5.91 2.02
C LEU A 13 3.81 -6.95 3.02
N SER A 14 2.54 -7.26 2.92
CA SER A 14 1.71 -7.87 3.97
C SER A 14 2.08 -9.30 4.39
N TYR A 15 2.79 -10.07 3.56
CA TYR A 15 3.17 -11.45 3.89
C TYR A 15 4.55 -11.56 4.57
N LEU A 16 5.23 -10.43 4.80
CA LEU A 16 6.55 -10.35 5.45
C LEU A 16 6.53 -9.33 6.59
N LYS A 17 7.45 -9.48 7.55
CA LYS A 17 7.86 -8.35 8.38
C LYS A 17 8.39 -7.24 7.47
N TYR A 18 8.26 -5.98 7.92
CA TYR A 18 8.76 -4.84 7.15
C TYR A 18 10.30 -4.83 7.14
N PHE A 19 10.86 -5.55 6.19
CA PHE A 19 12.30 -5.76 6.09
C PHE A 19 13.13 -4.54 5.67
N PRO A 20 12.59 -3.47 5.05
CA PRO A 20 13.39 -2.29 4.68
C PRO A 20 13.85 -1.41 5.85
N ILE A 21 13.70 -1.86 7.10
CA ILE A 21 14.26 -1.18 8.28
C ILE A 21 15.78 -1.03 8.17
N THR A 22 16.48 -2.05 7.66
CA THR A 22 17.92 -2.04 7.44
C THR A 22 18.29 -2.61 6.07
N LYS A 23 19.47 -2.29 5.56
CA LYS A 23 20.01 -2.87 4.32
C LYS A 23 20.58 -4.27 4.60
N ASN A 24 20.04 -5.28 3.91
CA ASN A 24 20.52 -6.67 3.96
C ASN A 24 20.17 -7.37 2.64
N SER A 25 21.17 -7.79 1.87
CA SER A 25 21.00 -8.45 0.57
C SER A 25 20.22 -9.76 0.66
N ASP A 26 20.36 -10.52 1.76
CA ASP A 26 19.72 -11.83 1.93
C ASP A 26 18.20 -11.73 1.94
N LYS A 27 17.67 -10.59 2.39
CA LYS A 27 16.22 -10.33 2.40
C LYS A 27 15.61 -10.28 0.99
N LYS A 28 16.43 -10.07 -0.06
CA LYS A 28 15.98 -10.14 -1.46
C LYS A 28 15.52 -11.54 -1.89
N ASN A 29 15.98 -12.58 -1.18
CA ASN A 29 15.56 -13.97 -1.42
C ASN A 29 14.08 -14.21 -1.06
N ASN A 30 13.46 -13.32 -0.27
CA ASN A 30 12.05 -13.39 0.11
C ASN A 30 11.11 -12.84 -0.98
N ALA A 31 11.65 -12.27 -2.06
CA ALA A 31 10.84 -11.75 -3.15
C ALA A 31 10.15 -12.88 -3.92
N ILE A 32 8.88 -12.68 -4.23
CA ILE A 32 8.07 -13.64 -4.98
C ILE A 32 7.73 -13.13 -6.38
N ASN A 33 7.45 -14.02 -7.30
CA ASN A 33 6.95 -13.67 -8.63
C ASN A 33 5.42 -13.85 -8.70
N MET A 34 4.82 -13.38 -9.80
CA MET A 34 3.38 -13.46 -10.02
C MET A 34 2.81 -14.88 -10.11
N SER A 35 3.64 -15.88 -10.41
CA SER A 35 3.23 -17.30 -10.46
C SER A 35 3.46 -18.05 -9.15
N SER A 36 3.88 -17.37 -8.10
CA SER A 36 4.17 -17.98 -6.79
C SER A 36 2.93 -18.63 -6.16
N LYS A 37 3.20 -19.62 -5.28
CA LYS A 37 2.14 -20.29 -4.53
C LYS A 37 1.31 -19.30 -3.70
N ILE A 38 1.94 -18.28 -3.10
CA ILE A 38 1.24 -17.26 -2.29
C ILE A 38 0.18 -16.52 -3.12
N ILE A 39 0.52 -16.08 -4.34
CA ILE A 39 -0.46 -15.40 -5.22
C ILE A 39 -1.62 -16.35 -5.57
N LYS A 40 -1.33 -17.61 -5.87
CA LYS A 40 -2.36 -18.62 -6.16
C LYS A 40 -3.27 -18.90 -4.96
N ASP A 41 -2.68 -19.01 -3.76
CA ASP A 41 -3.44 -19.23 -2.53
C ASP A 41 -4.38 -18.06 -2.22
N ILE A 42 -3.92 -16.80 -2.43
CA ILE A 42 -4.76 -15.60 -2.29
C ILE A 42 -5.88 -15.58 -3.36
N SER A 43 -5.57 -15.94 -4.61
CA SER A 43 -6.61 -16.06 -5.67
C SER A 43 -7.68 -17.07 -5.30
N ASN A 44 -7.30 -18.23 -4.78
CA ASN A 44 -8.24 -19.26 -4.30
C ASN A 44 -9.05 -18.77 -3.08
N LEU A 45 -8.43 -17.98 -2.19
CA LEU A 45 -9.14 -17.37 -1.07
C LEU A 45 -10.21 -16.38 -1.56
N CYS A 46 -9.89 -15.53 -2.54
CA CYS A 46 -10.83 -14.61 -3.14
C CYS A 46 -12.05 -15.35 -3.74
N LEU A 47 -11.79 -16.44 -4.48
CA LEU A 47 -12.83 -17.30 -5.03
C LEU A 47 -13.69 -17.94 -3.94
N LYS A 48 -13.07 -18.52 -2.91
CA LYS A 48 -13.78 -19.19 -1.81
C LYS A 48 -14.63 -18.24 -0.97
N LYS A 49 -14.17 -17.00 -0.80
CA LYS A 49 -14.83 -15.99 0.05
C LYS A 49 -15.70 -15.00 -0.70
N ASN A 50 -15.73 -15.07 -2.04
CA ASN A 50 -16.43 -14.14 -2.92
C ASN A 50 -16.06 -12.67 -2.62
N ILE A 51 -14.77 -12.37 -2.54
CA ILE A 51 -14.24 -11.03 -2.21
C ILE A 51 -13.24 -10.53 -3.25
N PHE A 52 -13.16 -9.21 -3.38
CA PHE A 52 -11.97 -8.58 -3.97
C PHE A 52 -10.87 -8.50 -2.92
N PHE A 53 -9.61 -8.64 -3.32
CA PHE A 53 -8.49 -8.45 -2.42
C PHE A 53 -7.37 -7.64 -3.09
N LEU A 54 -7.00 -6.52 -2.47
CA LEU A 54 -5.77 -5.80 -2.82
C LEU A 54 -4.63 -6.34 -1.94
N PHE A 55 -3.79 -7.19 -2.53
CA PHE A 55 -2.65 -7.83 -1.89
C PHE A 55 -1.34 -7.13 -2.22
N SER A 56 -0.62 -6.66 -1.19
CA SER A 56 0.68 -6.01 -1.34
C SER A 56 1.84 -6.96 -1.02
N PHE A 57 2.86 -6.97 -1.89
CA PHE A 57 3.96 -7.93 -1.80
C PHE A 57 5.28 -7.43 -2.37
N PHE A 58 6.37 -8.12 -1.99
CA PHE A 58 7.71 -7.95 -2.53
C PHE A 58 7.85 -8.75 -3.82
N GLU A 59 7.84 -8.06 -4.95
CA GLU A 59 7.87 -8.69 -6.30
C GLU A 59 9.30 -8.85 -6.81
N LYS A 60 9.63 -10.06 -7.31
CA LYS A 60 10.75 -10.32 -8.21
C LYS A 60 10.24 -10.43 -9.64
N SER A 61 10.77 -9.61 -10.55
CA SER A 61 10.44 -9.64 -11.98
C SER A 61 11.72 -9.57 -12.79
N LYS A 62 12.13 -10.71 -13.35
CA LYS A 62 13.45 -10.91 -13.96
C LYS A 62 14.55 -10.65 -12.91
N ASP A 63 15.44 -9.72 -13.19
CA ASP A 63 16.54 -9.25 -12.35
C ASP A 63 16.20 -8.06 -11.44
N LYS A 64 14.94 -7.60 -11.47
CA LYS A 64 14.47 -6.42 -10.73
C LYS A 64 13.50 -6.78 -9.62
N PHE A 65 13.49 -5.92 -8.60
CA PHE A 65 12.66 -6.06 -7.43
C PHE A 65 11.73 -4.84 -7.28
N TYR A 66 10.48 -5.07 -6.85
CA TYR A 66 9.49 -4.02 -6.71
C TYR A 66 8.66 -4.20 -5.44
N ASN A 67 8.22 -3.10 -4.89
CA ASN A 67 7.11 -3.06 -3.95
C ASN A 67 5.83 -2.98 -4.79
N SER A 68 5.03 -4.04 -4.76
CA SER A 68 3.92 -4.23 -5.70
C SER A 68 2.63 -4.56 -4.98
N SER A 69 1.51 -4.24 -5.60
CA SER A 69 0.19 -4.70 -5.19
C SER A 69 -0.60 -5.21 -6.40
N VAL A 70 -1.46 -6.21 -6.17
CA VAL A 70 -2.38 -6.77 -7.16
C VAL A 70 -3.80 -6.74 -6.64
N LEU A 71 -4.73 -6.31 -7.47
CA LEU A 71 -6.16 -6.43 -7.20
C LEU A 71 -6.67 -7.74 -7.81
N ILE A 72 -7.18 -8.61 -6.95
CA ILE A 72 -7.71 -9.92 -7.30
C ILE A 72 -9.23 -9.90 -7.11
N SER A 73 -9.96 -10.41 -8.09
CA SER A 73 -11.43 -10.45 -8.10
C SER A 73 -12.01 -11.67 -7.39
N PRO A 74 -13.32 -11.69 -7.11
CA PRO A 74 -14.01 -12.83 -6.49
C PRO A 74 -13.90 -14.14 -7.28
N ASN A 75 -13.64 -14.09 -8.58
CA ASN A 75 -13.39 -15.31 -9.39
C ASN A 75 -11.91 -15.73 -9.41
N GLY A 76 -11.05 -15.10 -8.59
CA GLY A 76 -9.63 -15.40 -8.49
C GLY A 76 -8.76 -14.78 -9.59
N ALA A 77 -9.32 -14.00 -10.50
CA ALA A 77 -8.57 -13.36 -11.58
C ALA A 77 -7.82 -12.11 -11.08
N ILE A 78 -6.60 -11.89 -11.56
CA ILE A 78 -5.83 -10.66 -11.32
C ILE A 78 -6.33 -9.59 -12.29
N LEU A 79 -7.01 -8.56 -11.76
CA LEU A 79 -7.58 -7.48 -12.55
C LEU A 79 -6.55 -6.41 -12.88
N GLY A 80 -5.55 -6.22 -12.04
CA GLY A 80 -4.51 -5.25 -12.28
C GLY A 80 -3.39 -5.31 -11.26
N LYS A 81 -2.27 -4.68 -11.62
CA LYS A 81 -1.06 -4.61 -10.80
C LYS A 81 -0.52 -3.20 -10.75
N TYR A 82 -0.12 -2.77 -9.57
CA TYR A 82 0.61 -1.55 -9.33
C TYR A 82 2.01 -1.85 -8.78
N ARG A 83 3.01 -1.09 -9.19
CA ARG A 83 4.37 -1.05 -8.65
C ARG A 83 4.65 0.34 -8.11
N LYS A 84 5.03 0.45 -6.85
CA LYS A 84 5.27 1.72 -6.15
C LYS A 84 6.19 2.65 -6.95
N ARG A 85 5.75 3.88 -7.13
CA ARG A 85 6.47 4.92 -7.88
C ARG A 85 7.39 5.73 -6.99
N ASN A 86 6.89 6.14 -5.85
CA ASN A 86 7.62 6.99 -4.92
C ASN A 86 8.24 6.12 -3.84
N ILE A 87 9.55 5.94 -3.92
CA ILE A 87 10.32 5.06 -3.03
C ILE A 87 11.05 5.92 -2.00
N PRO A 88 10.72 5.82 -0.70
CA PRO A 88 11.44 6.53 0.35
C PRO A 88 12.87 6.01 0.50
N ASN A 89 13.71 6.86 1.07
CA ASN A 89 15.08 6.49 1.44
C ASN A 89 15.48 7.30 2.66
N GLU A 90 14.92 6.90 3.78
CA GLU A 90 15.09 7.53 5.07
C GLU A 90 15.52 6.48 6.09
N ILE A 91 15.97 6.92 7.26
CA ILE A 91 16.34 6.03 8.36
C ILE A 91 15.15 5.11 8.69
N CYS A 92 15.40 3.82 8.76
CA CYS A 92 14.40 2.75 8.92
C CYS A 92 13.44 2.55 7.74
N TYR A 93 13.57 3.34 6.67
CA TYR A 93 12.83 3.19 5.41
C TYR A 93 13.80 3.10 4.24
N GLU A 94 14.71 2.11 4.27
CA GLU A 94 15.78 1.89 3.29
C GLU A 94 15.25 1.25 1.99
N GLU A 95 14.09 1.68 1.53
CA GLU A 95 13.37 1.05 0.42
C GLU A 95 14.12 1.14 -0.93
N LYS A 96 14.86 2.23 -1.17
CA LYS A 96 15.67 2.35 -2.41
C LYS A 96 16.77 1.30 -2.53
N TYR A 97 17.20 0.68 -1.42
CA TYR A 97 18.14 -0.43 -1.46
C TYR A 97 17.53 -1.70 -2.05
N TYR A 98 16.22 -1.88 -1.85
CA TYR A 98 15.51 -3.08 -2.25
C TYR A 98 14.74 -2.94 -3.56
N PHE A 99 14.08 -1.81 -3.79
CA PHE A 99 13.07 -1.68 -4.83
C PHE A 99 13.51 -0.78 -5.98
N ASN A 100 13.21 -1.23 -7.18
CA ASN A 100 13.29 -0.43 -8.37
C ASN A 100 12.03 0.47 -8.47
N LYS A 101 12.23 1.74 -8.81
CA LYS A 101 11.14 2.68 -9.07
C LYS A 101 10.33 2.26 -10.30
N SER A 102 9.01 2.26 -10.20
CA SER A 102 8.15 2.09 -11.37
C SER A 102 8.12 3.36 -12.22
N LYS A 103 8.09 3.18 -13.55
CA LYS A 103 7.84 4.25 -14.52
C LYS A 103 6.35 4.35 -14.91
N ASN A 104 5.56 3.33 -14.57
CA ASN A 104 4.14 3.28 -14.92
C ASN A 104 3.35 4.29 -14.07
N ARG A 105 2.26 4.80 -14.63
CA ARG A 105 1.31 5.65 -13.90
C ARG A 105 0.55 4.83 -12.86
N HIS A 106 -0.11 5.52 -11.92
CA HIS A 106 -1.07 4.89 -11.02
C HIS A 106 -2.22 4.30 -11.85
N PRO A 107 -2.54 3.01 -11.69
CA PRO A 107 -3.64 2.41 -12.43
C PRO A 107 -4.98 2.79 -11.82
N VAL A 108 -5.99 2.89 -12.67
CA VAL A 108 -7.40 2.88 -12.29
C VAL A 108 -8.01 1.66 -12.94
N ILE A 109 -8.57 0.76 -12.13
CA ILE A 109 -9.05 -0.56 -12.54
C ILE A 109 -10.57 -0.56 -12.44
N ASN A 110 -11.25 -0.92 -13.52
CA ASN A 110 -12.70 -1.04 -13.56
C ASN A 110 -13.15 -2.38 -12.97
N ILE A 111 -14.09 -2.35 -12.02
CA ILE A 111 -14.74 -3.52 -11.41
C ILE A 111 -16.27 -3.42 -11.55
N GLY A 112 -16.77 -3.41 -12.76
CA GLY A 112 -18.18 -3.16 -13.05
C GLY A 112 -18.49 -1.67 -13.09
N GLU A 113 -19.35 -1.18 -12.23
CA GLU A 113 -19.72 0.25 -12.17
C GLU A 113 -18.75 1.11 -11.35
N CYS A 114 -17.78 0.50 -10.66
CA CYS A 114 -16.81 1.19 -9.81
C CYS A 114 -15.39 1.12 -10.39
N LYS A 115 -14.66 2.22 -10.33
CA LYS A 115 -13.27 2.38 -10.76
C LYS A 115 -12.36 2.57 -9.56
N ILE A 116 -11.42 1.66 -9.37
CA ILE A 116 -10.51 1.62 -8.21
C ILE A 116 -9.15 2.16 -8.59
N GLY A 117 -8.72 3.24 -7.95
CA GLY A 117 -7.36 3.76 -8.02
C GLY A 117 -6.43 3.01 -7.06
N LEU A 118 -5.18 2.72 -7.47
CA LEU A 118 -4.19 2.07 -6.62
C LEU A 118 -2.96 2.95 -6.41
N MET A 119 -2.57 3.10 -5.15
CA MET A 119 -1.29 3.68 -4.74
C MET A 119 -0.71 2.91 -3.54
N THR A 120 0.51 3.22 -3.11
CA THR A 120 1.14 2.52 -1.98
C THR A 120 1.96 3.48 -1.12
N CYS A 121 1.65 3.55 0.16
CA CYS A 121 2.41 4.18 1.25
C CYS A 121 2.98 5.57 0.88
N TRP A 122 4.28 5.70 0.53
CA TRP A 122 4.93 6.98 0.26
C TRP A 122 4.30 7.77 -0.90
N ASP A 123 3.57 7.11 -1.80
CA ASP A 123 2.80 7.79 -2.86
C ASP A 123 1.78 8.78 -2.30
N GLN A 124 1.27 8.52 -1.09
CA GLN A 124 0.26 9.35 -0.41
C GLN A 124 0.76 10.77 -0.04
N TRP A 125 2.07 10.99 -0.01
CA TRP A 125 2.67 12.31 0.22
C TRP A 125 2.81 13.15 -1.06
N HIS A 126 2.46 12.58 -2.23
CA HIS A 126 2.58 13.21 -3.52
C HIS A 126 1.20 13.51 -4.11
N SER A 127 0.79 14.77 -4.13
CA SER A 127 -0.51 15.22 -4.67
C SER A 127 -0.77 14.76 -6.11
N GLU A 128 0.30 14.63 -6.90
CA GLU A 128 0.23 14.11 -8.27
C GLU A 128 -0.35 12.70 -8.35
N SER A 129 -0.15 11.86 -7.33
CA SER A 129 -0.69 10.50 -7.27
C SER A 129 -2.22 10.53 -7.29
N TYR A 130 -2.80 11.37 -6.44
CA TYR A 130 -4.24 11.56 -6.34
C TYR A 130 -4.83 12.18 -7.61
N GLN A 131 -4.21 13.24 -8.12
CA GLN A 131 -4.67 13.94 -9.33
C GLN A 131 -4.67 13.03 -10.55
N GLN A 132 -3.67 12.14 -10.71
CA GLN A 132 -3.63 11.20 -11.82
C GLN A 132 -4.81 10.22 -11.78
N MET A 133 -5.13 9.67 -10.61
CA MET A 133 -6.24 8.72 -10.45
C MET A 133 -7.60 9.42 -10.59
N ASN A 134 -7.74 10.63 -10.06
CA ASN A 134 -8.94 11.44 -10.24
C ASN A 134 -9.21 11.76 -11.73
N LYS A 135 -8.19 12.18 -12.49
CA LYS A 135 -8.31 12.41 -13.94
C LYS A 135 -8.70 11.17 -14.73
N LEU A 136 -8.39 9.98 -14.23
CA LEU A 136 -8.80 8.69 -14.80
C LEU A 136 -10.19 8.24 -14.33
N GLY A 137 -10.83 9.05 -13.47
CA GLY A 137 -12.17 8.80 -12.96
C GLY A 137 -12.22 7.72 -11.90
N ALA A 138 -11.25 7.65 -11.00
CA ALA A 138 -11.31 6.76 -9.85
C ALA A 138 -12.46 7.16 -8.92
N ASP A 139 -13.34 6.22 -8.59
CA ASP A 139 -14.44 6.40 -7.64
C ASP A 139 -13.99 6.16 -6.18
N ILE A 140 -12.91 5.41 -6.00
CA ILE A 140 -12.27 5.13 -4.70
C ILE A 140 -10.79 4.84 -4.91
N ILE A 141 -9.96 5.23 -3.94
CA ILE A 141 -8.52 4.96 -3.95
C ILE A 141 -8.16 4.01 -2.80
N LEU A 142 -7.41 2.95 -3.11
CA LEU A 142 -6.91 2.00 -2.11
C LEU A 142 -5.40 2.17 -1.93
N CYS A 143 -4.96 2.27 -0.66
CA CYS A 143 -3.57 2.54 -0.30
C CYS A 143 -3.06 1.60 0.80
N PRO A 144 -2.45 0.46 0.45
CA PRO A 144 -1.59 -0.30 1.35
C PRO A 144 -0.46 0.57 1.90
N THR A 145 -0.25 0.55 3.21
CA THR A 145 0.68 1.45 3.89
C THR A 145 1.45 0.72 4.99
N SER A 146 2.69 1.16 5.25
CA SER A 146 3.52 0.76 6.40
C SER A 146 4.24 1.98 6.93
N ILE A 147 3.53 2.82 7.68
CA ILE A 147 4.05 4.07 8.25
C ILE A 147 3.94 4.06 9.77
N GLY A 148 4.97 4.58 10.42
CA GLY A 148 5.09 4.63 11.87
C GLY A 148 6.22 5.52 12.32
N SER A 149 6.41 5.59 13.63
CA SER A 149 7.51 6.31 14.27
C SER A 149 8.77 5.48 14.21
N ALA A 150 9.80 5.99 13.54
CA ALA A 150 11.07 5.32 13.39
C ALA A 150 12.03 5.64 14.54
N TYR A 151 12.81 4.66 14.95
CA TYR A 151 13.86 4.77 15.95
C TYR A 151 15.12 4.06 15.48
N GLN A 152 16.27 4.70 15.69
CA GLN A 152 17.57 4.08 15.55
C GLN A 152 18.43 4.48 16.77
N LYS A 153 19.22 3.54 17.31
CA LYS A 153 20.08 3.77 18.46
C LYS A 153 20.88 5.07 18.32
N GLY A 154 20.72 5.97 19.29
CA GLY A 154 21.36 7.29 19.28
C GLY A 154 20.67 8.35 18.43
N LYS A 155 19.55 8.05 17.77
CA LYS A 155 18.77 9.00 16.97
C LYS A 155 17.28 8.75 17.17
N SER A 156 16.55 9.71 17.69
CA SER A 156 15.09 9.71 17.62
C SER A 156 14.67 10.44 16.34
N ILE A 157 13.87 9.78 15.52
CA ILE A 157 13.51 10.28 14.17
C ILE A 157 12.02 10.66 14.11
N SER A 158 11.28 10.39 15.19
CA SER A 158 9.88 10.77 15.25
C SER A 158 9.75 12.26 15.55
N LEU A 159 9.22 13.00 14.58
CA LEU A 159 8.83 14.37 14.78
C LEU A 159 7.46 14.40 15.49
N SER A 160 7.29 15.35 16.40
CA SER A 160 5.99 15.60 17.03
C SER A 160 4.90 15.76 15.98
N LYS A 161 3.74 15.12 16.21
CA LYS A 161 2.54 15.21 15.35
C LYS A 161 2.65 14.60 13.95
N GLU A 162 3.60 13.70 13.67
CA GLU A 162 3.71 13.08 12.34
C GLU A 162 2.45 12.30 11.94
N LYS A 163 1.87 11.56 12.88
CA LYS A 163 0.62 10.82 12.64
C LYS A 163 -0.54 11.77 12.29
N GLU A 164 -0.67 12.88 13.00
CA GLU A 164 -1.68 13.91 12.73
C GLU A 164 -1.50 14.52 11.32
N LYS A 165 -0.26 14.87 10.97
CA LYS A 165 0.08 15.39 9.63
C LYS A 165 -0.25 14.38 8.53
N TRP A 166 0.05 13.10 8.78
CA TRP A 166 -0.28 12.03 7.84
C TRP A 166 -1.78 11.93 7.58
N VAL A 167 -2.59 11.93 8.62
CA VAL A 167 -4.06 11.93 8.50
C VAL A 167 -4.53 13.18 7.74
N ASN A 168 -4.05 14.37 8.11
CA ASN A 168 -4.44 15.63 7.48
C ASN A 168 -4.11 15.67 5.98
N VAL A 169 -2.97 15.13 5.57
CA VAL A 169 -2.61 15.05 4.13
C VAL A 169 -3.62 14.21 3.35
N ILE A 170 -4.04 13.08 3.91
CA ILE A 170 -4.96 12.16 3.23
C ILE A 170 -6.38 12.75 3.16
N THR A 171 -6.89 13.27 4.28
CA THR A 171 -8.23 13.88 4.34
C THR A 171 -8.33 15.09 3.42
N ALA A 172 -7.31 15.97 3.41
CA ALA A 172 -7.26 17.11 2.51
C ALA A 172 -7.23 16.70 1.03
N ASN A 173 -6.45 15.67 0.66
CA ASN A 173 -6.43 15.19 -0.72
C ASN A 173 -7.76 14.54 -1.11
N SER A 174 -8.40 13.76 -0.22
CA SER A 174 -9.72 13.18 -0.45
C SER A 174 -10.75 14.27 -0.79
N LEU A 175 -10.82 15.31 0.03
CA LEU A 175 -11.66 16.49 -0.21
C LEU A 175 -11.33 17.16 -1.54
N MET A 176 -10.05 17.44 -1.83
CA MET A 176 -9.61 18.15 -3.02
C MET A 176 -9.95 17.44 -4.33
N ILE A 177 -9.91 16.11 -4.34
CA ILE A 177 -10.23 15.30 -5.53
C ILE A 177 -11.66 14.76 -5.53
N ASN A 178 -12.43 15.05 -4.48
CA ASN A 178 -13.80 14.56 -4.28
C ASN A 178 -13.89 13.02 -4.45
N THR A 179 -12.96 12.28 -3.80
CA THR A 179 -12.85 10.82 -3.97
C THR A 179 -12.50 10.16 -2.63
N PRO A 180 -13.28 9.17 -2.17
CA PRO A 180 -12.97 8.38 -0.97
C PRO A 180 -11.62 7.68 -1.05
N ILE A 181 -10.94 7.56 0.11
CA ILE A 181 -9.62 6.90 0.21
C ILE A 181 -9.67 5.87 1.33
N VAL A 182 -9.21 4.66 1.03
CA VAL A 182 -9.03 3.57 2.00
C VAL A 182 -7.57 3.41 2.32
N ILE A 183 -7.21 3.57 3.59
CA ILE A 183 -5.85 3.38 4.09
C ILE A 183 -5.80 2.10 4.94
N ALA A 184 -4.98 1.15 4.53
CA ALA A 184 -4.68 -0.04 5.32
C ALA A 184 -3.22 0.03 5.80
N ASN A 185 -3.02 0.46 7.04
CA ASN A 185 -1.69 0.64 7.62
C ASN A 185 -1.27 -0.54 8.49
N ARG A 186 0.01 -0.88 8.43
CA ARG A 186 0.65 -1.83 9.34
C ARG A 186 0.56 -1.34 10.79
N SER A 187 0.46 -2.26 11.76
CA SER A 187 0.43 -1.97 13.19
C SER A 187 1.47 -2.77 13.96
N GLY A 188 1.85 -2.28 15.14
CA GLY A 188 2.77 -2.94 16.04
C GLY A 188 4.24 -2.55 15.84
N ASN A 189 5.11 -3.15 16.63
CA ASN A 189 6.55 -2.87 16.62
C ASN A 189 7.30 -3.90 15.80
N GLU A 190 8.15 -3.42 14.89
CA GLU A 190 9.08 -4.30 14.18
C GLU A 190 10.50 -3.75 14.29
N GLN A 191 11.43 -4.64 14.64
CA GLN A 191 12.83 -4.32 14.90
C GLN A 191 13.75 -5.14 14.00
N ASP A 192 14.83 -4.51 13.58
CA ASP A 192 15.97 -5.15 12.94
C ASP A 192 17.27 -4.46 13.41
N LYS A 193 18.14 -5.23 14.09
CA LYS A 193 19.35 -4.72 14.76
C LYS A 193 19.01 -3.59 15.74
N ASP A 194 19.67 -2.45 15.61
CA ASP A 194 19.51 -1.26 16.44
C ASP A 194 18.42 -0.28 15.92
N SER A 195 17.63 -0.73 14.96
CA SER A 195 16.60 0.07 14.30
C SER A 195 15.22 -0.54 14.50
N MET A 196 14.21 0.28 14.73
CA MET A 196 12.84 -0.14 14.99
C MET A 196 11.84 0.85 14.38
N ILE A 197 10.69 0.34 13.98
CA ILE A 197 9.52 1.17 13.65
C ILE A 197 8.37 0.72 14.55
N ASN A 198 7.75 1.71 15.22
CA ASN A 198 6.43 1.55 15.84
C ASN A 198 5.39 2.00 14.81
N PHE A 199 4.82 1.05 14.07
CA PHE A 199 3.78 1.30 13.08
C PHE A 199 2.49 1.75 13.77
N TRP A 200 1.92 2.86 13.29
CA TRP A 200 0.80 3.51 13.97
C TRP A 200 -0.51 2.75 13.90
N GLY A 201 -0.62 1.73 13.04
CA GLY A 201 -1.92 1.14 12.76
C GLY A 201 -2.87 2.22 12.24
N SER A 202 -3.99 2.42 12.94
CA SER A 202 -4.93 3.50 12.63
C SER A 202 -5.30 3.53 11.14
N SER A 203 -5.62 2.37 10.58
CA SER A 203 -6.24 2.27 9.26
C SER A 203 -7.56 3.03 9.29
N PHE A 204 -7.88 3.72 8.21
CA PHE A 204 -9.11 4.52 8.14
C PHE A 204 -9.63 4.64 6.71
N VAL A 205 -10.88 5.09 6.60
CA VAL A 205 -11.55 5.39 5.34
C VAL A 205 -12.06 6.82 5.40
N THR A 206 -11.84 7.60 4.34
CA THR A 206 -12.45 8.91 4.17
C THR A 206 -13.65 8.82 3.22
N ASN A 207 -14.63 9.72 3.42
CA ASN A 207 -15.62 10.02 2.39
C ASN A 207 -15.04 11.02 1.36
N ALA A 208 -15.82 11.41 0.36
CA ALA A 208 -15.41 12.38 -0.66
C ALA A 208 -15.23 13.81 -0.11
N ASP A 209 -15.85 14.12 1.03
CA ASP A 209 -15.74 15.41 1.73
C ASP A 209 -14.51 15.48 2.65
N GLY A 210 -13.70 14.42 2.69
CA GLY A 210 -12.49 14.33 3.51
C GLY A 210 -12.74 13.92 4.96
N ASP A 211 -13.98 13.61 5.35
CA ASP A 211 -14.29 13.13 6.70
C ASP A 211 -13.86 11.68 6.88
N ILE A 212 -13.35 11.36 8.06
CA ILE A 212 -13.06 9.96 8.43
C ILE A 212 -14.38 9.30 8.84
N ILE A 213 -14.75 8.24 8.12
CA ILE A 213 -15.98 7.49 8.31
C ILE A 213 -15.78 6.10 8.92
N PHE A 214 -14.52 5.67 9.06
CA PHE A 214 -14.13 4.40 9.71
C PHE A 214 -12.72 4.51 10.27
#